data_078159ecb8fd9f78734955452f234542
#
_entry.id   078159ecb8fd9f78734955452f234542
#
_cell.length_a   1.000
_cell.length_b   1.000
_cell.length_c   1.000
_cell.angle_alpha   90.00
_cell.angle_beta   90.00
_cell.angle_gamma   90.00
#
_symmetry.space_group_name_H-M   'P 1'
#
loop_
_entity.id
_entity.type
_entity.pdbx_description
1 polymer ?
#
loop_
_entity_poly.entity_id
_entity_poly.type
_entity_poly.pdbx_seq_one_letter_code
_entity_poly.pdbx_strand_id
1 'polypeptide(L)'
;MENNFDKCTVYYDDTNKSSIFFAEQLGRHPNIEIKKASDYKDETMIVASNRIIGFVFPSENGEIPYNIKHIMWKMIMKKSNDIFLVVSDGSREMRVIKSSMDILTARGYMISHAYSKYIFEKLQVENPPEKVWEDLGNNESAFMAHQQATKGFSKRELRKYMQEDLKEYKKYKKRRKNQQ
;
A
#
# COMPACT_ATOMS: atom_id res chain seq x y z
N MET A 1 -5.80 -21.58 -11.71
CA MET A 1 -4.52 -21.82 -11.01
C MET A 1 -4.70 -21.42 -9.54
N GLU A 2 -4.43 -22.32 -8.63
CA GLU A 2 -4.36 -21.93 -7.23
C GLU A 2 -3.10 -21.09 -7.05
N ASN A 3 -3.27 -19.79 -6.74
CA ASN A 3 -2.16 -18.94 -6.31
C ASN A 3 -1.69 -19.45 -4.95
N ASN A 4 -0.60 -20.15 -4.95
CA ASN A 4 -0.02 -20.74 -3.72
C ASN A 4 1.02 -19.81 -3.12
N PHE A 5 0.58 -18.62 -2.68
CA PHE A 5 1.44 -17.73 -1.91
C PHE A 5 1.24 -17.92 -0.41
N ASP A 6 2.22 -17.47 0.38
CA ASP A 6 2.17 -17.54 1.83
C ASP A 6 0.97 -16.78 2.41
N LYS A 7 0.53 -17.16 3.59
CA LYS A 7 -0.55 -16.47 4.29
C LYS A 7 -0.25 -14.98 4.46
N CYS A 8 -1.27 -14.18 4.22
CA CYS A 8 -1.24 -12.73 4.26
C CYS A 8 -2.19 -12.19 5.32
N THR A 9 -1.76 -11.18 6.07
CA THR A 9 -2.63 -10.38 6.95
C THR A 9 -2.75 -8.98 6.39
N VAL A 10 -3.98 -8.52 6.19
CA VAL A 10 -4.29 -7.18 5.70
C VAL A 10 -4.93 -6.36 6.81
N TYR A 11 -4.26 -5.31 7.26
CA TYR A 11 -4.82 -4.30 8.16
C TYR A 11 -5.46 -3.19 7.34
N TYR A 12 -6.71 -2.86 7.61
CA TYR A 12 -7.42 -1.85 6.83
C TYR A 12 -8.08 -0.80 7.72
N ASP A 13 -8.18 0.42 7.19
CA ASP A 13 -8.93 1.49 7.83
C ASP A 13 -10.43 1.21 7.73
N ASP A 14 -11.03 0.85 8.85
CA ASP A 14 -12.43 0.48 8.97
C ASP A 14 -13.37 1.69 9.13
N THR A 15 -12.84 2.90 9.00
CA THR A 15 -13.65 4.14 8.97
C THR A 15 -13.94 4.64 7.55
N ASN A 16 -13.24 4.10 6.53
CA ASN A 16 -13.35 4.53 5.14
C ASN A 16 -13.98 3.43 4.26
N LYS A 17 -15.05 3.78 3.55
CA LYS A 17 -15.79 2.83 2.71
C LYS A 17 -14.96 2.18 1.61
N SER A 18 -14.08 2.92 0.97
CA SER A 18 -13.21 2.38 -0.08
C SER A 18 -12.20 1.37 0.47
N SER A 19 -11.66 1.63 1.66
CA SER A 19 -10.74 0.70 2.33
C SER A 19 -11.45 -0.57 2.78
N ILE A 20 -12.64 -0.44 3.35
CA ILE A 20 -13.48 -1.58 3.76
C ILE A 20 -13.79 -2.45 2.54
N PHE A 21 -14.31 -1.84 1.46
CA PHE A 21 -14.63 -2.56 0.22
C PHE A 21 -13.42 -3.30 -0.34
N PHE A 22 -12.28 -2.62 -0.43
CA PHE A 22 -11.05 -3.21 -0.97
C PHE A 22 -10.57 -4.39 -0.12
N ALA A 23 -10.55 -4.24 1.20
CA ALA A 23 -10.15 -5.29 2.13
C ALA A 23 -11.09 -6.50 2.07
N GLU A 24 -12.40 -6.27 2.03
CA GLU A 24 -13.40 -7.34 1.90
C GLU A 24 -13.25 -8.14 0.61
N GLN A 25 -12.94 -7.48 -0.52
CA GLN A 25 -12.68 -8.17 -1.77
C GLN A 25 -11.41 -9.04 -1.67
N LEU A 26 -10.33 -8.52 -1.09
CA LEU A 26 -9.11 -9.30 -0.83
C LEU A 26 -9.38 -10.48 0.12
N GLY A 27 -10.16 -10.26 1.18
CA GLY A 27 -10.50 -11.26 2.18
C GLY A 27 -11.33 -12.45 1.66
N ARG A 28 -11.84 -12.37 0.43
CA ARG A 28 -12.52 -13.51 -0.23
C ARG A 28 -11.55 -14.61 -0.67
N HIS A 29 -10.28 -14.28 -0.77
CA HIS A 29 -9.25 -15.25 -1.14
C HIS A 29 -8.78 -16.05 0.08
N PRO A 30 -8.55 -17.36 -0.05
CA PRO A 30 -8.39 -18.28 1.09
C PRO A 30 -7.14 -18.02 1.93
N ASN A 31 -6.12 -17.39 1.37
CA ASN A 31 -4.86 -17.12 2.07
C ASN A 31 -4.77 -15.72 2.68
N ILE A 32 -5.85 -14.95 2.65
CA ILE A 32 -5.88 -13.57 3.14
C ILE A 32 -6.79 -13.44 4.36
N GLU A 33 -6.20 -13.03 5.47
CA GLU A 33 -6.88 -12.63 6.70
C GLU A 33 -6.97 -11.10 6.75
N ILE A 34 -8.16 -10.54 6.96
CA ILE A 34 -8.35 -9.09 7.10
C ILE A 34 -8.59 -8.70 8.55
N LYS A 35 -8.00 -7.58 8.98
CA LYS A 35 -8.08 -7.08 10.37
C LYS A 35 -8.38 -5.58 10.37
N LYS A 36 -9.35 -5.18 11.19
CA LYS A 36 -9.70 -3.77 11.37
C LYS A 36 -8.59 -3.02 12.10
N ALA A 37 -8.18 -1.88 11.58
CA ALA A 37 -7.14 -1.09 12.24
C ALA A 37 -7.57 -0.55 13.60
N SER A 38 -8.86 -0.25 13.79
CA SER A 38 -9.40 0.23 15.07
C SER A 38 -9.25 -0.76 16.21
N ASP A 39 -9.19 -2.07 15.94
CA ASP A 39 -9.01 -3.11 16.97
C ASP A 39 -7.64 -3.04 17.64
N TYR A 40 -6.66 -2.36 17.00
CA TYR A 40 -5.27 -2.27 17.46
C TYR A 40 -4.87 -0.90 18.03
N LYS A 41 -5.83 0.02 18.16
CA LYS A 41 -5.55 1.42 18.57
C LYS A 41 -4.86 1.56 19.93
N ASP A 42 -5.12 0.63 20.84
CA ASP A 42 -4.58 0.64 22.21
C ASP A 42 -3.43 -0.37 22.40
N GLU A 43 -3.06 -1.12 21.36
CA GLU A 43 -2.00 -2.11 21.43
C GLU A 43 -0.62 -1.42 21.48
N THR A 44 0.18 -1.81 22.46
CA THR A 44 1.55 -1.28 22.63
C THR A 44 2.56 -2.03 21.77
N MET A 45 2.24 -3.26 21.37
CA MET A 45 3.07 -4.12 20.55
C MET A 45 2.19 -5.03 19.70
N ILE A 46 2.43 -5.04 18.41
CA ILE A 46 1.69 -5.86 17.44
C ILE A 46 2.70 -6.77 16.74
N VAL A 47 2.53 -8.08 16.87
CA VAL A 47 3.44 -9.06 16.24
C VAL A 47 2.80 -9.55 14.94
N ALA A 48 3.54 -9.42 13.84
CA ALA A 48 3.11 -9.96 12.56
C ALA A 48 3.11 -11.49 12.60
N SER A 49 1.95 -12.09 12.36
CA SER A 49 1.78 -13.56 12.39
C SER A 49 2.06 -14.22 11.05
N ASN A 50 1.90 -13.50 9.96
CA ASN A 50 2.06 -14.02 8.61
C ASN A 50 3.25 -13.36 7.89
N ARG A 51 3.75 -14.01 6.85
CA ARG A 51 4.90 -13.52 6.07
C ARG A 51 4.57 -12.26 5.28
N ILE A 52 3.36 -12.18 4.70
CA ILE A 52 2.92 -11.05 3.90
C ILE A 52 2.02 -10.17 4.76
N ILE A 53 2.33 -8.89 4.81
CA ILE A 53 1.57 -7.88 5.57
C ILE A 53 1.09 -6.80 4.61
N GLY A 54 -0.22 -6.59 4.57
CA GLY A 54 -0.85 -5.54 3.79
C GLY A 54 -1.43 -4.42 4.64
N PHE A 55 -1.41 -3.20 4.10
CA PHE A 55 -2.11 -2.06 4.66
C PHE A 55 -3.02 -1.44 3.61
N VAL A 56 -4.30 -1.33 3.89
CA VAL A 56 -5.31 -0.72 3.00
C VAL A 56 -5.94 0.47 3.71
N PHE A 57 -5.74 1.66 3.17
CA PHE A 57 -6.18 2.89 3.82
C PHE A 57 -6.32 4.05 2.82
N PRO A 58 -7.13 5.09 3.13
CA PRO A 58 -7.24 6.29 2.32
C PRO A 58 -6.09 7.25 2.61
N SER A 59 -5.84 8.16 1.68
CA SER A 59 -5.03 9.34 1.95
C SER A 59 -5.90 10.45 2.57
N GLU A 60 -5.71 10.74 3.83
CA GLU A 60 -6.34 11.87 4.50
C GLU A 60 -5.57 13.16 4.22
N ASN A 61 -5.82 13.73 3.04
CA ASN A 61 -5.11 14.93 2.55
C ASN A 61 -3.56 14.80 2.55
N GLY A 62 -3.06 13.60 2.32
CA GLY A 62 -1.63 13.30 2.33
C GLY A 62 -1.09 12.82 3.67
N GLU A 63 -1.97 12.53 4.61
CA GLU A 63 -1.63 11.92 5.90
C GLU A 63 -2.14 10.47 5.98
N ILE A 64 -1.41 9.63 6.71
CA ILE A 64 -1.80 8.25 7.00
C ILE A 64 -2.85 8.29 8.12
N PRO A 65 -4.00 7.59 8.01
CA PRO A 65 -4.96 7.48 9.10
C PRO A 65 -4.30 7.02 10.40
N TYR A 66 -4.71 7.62 11.52
CA TYR A 66 -4.02 7.42 12.81
C TYR A 66 -3.88 5.94 13.19
N ASN A 67 -4.94 5.13 13.08
CA ASN A 67 -4.90 3.74 13.48
C ASN A 67 -3.92 2.91 12.62
N ILE A 68 -3.87 3.16 11.32
CA ILE A 68 -2.89 2.53 10.41
C ILE A 68 -1.47 2.95 10.76
N LYS A 69 -1.26 4.23 10.99
CA LYS A 69 0.05 4.77 11.38
C LYS A 69 0.52 4.19 12.72
N HIS A 70 -0.40 4.03 13.67
CA HIS A 70 -0.14 3.38 14.96
C HIS A 70 0.32 1.93 14.77
N ILE A 71 -0.36 1.15 13.93
CA ILE A 71 0.05 -0.23 13.62
C ILE A 71 1.45 -0.25 13.00
N MET A 72 1.74 0.61 12.02
CA MET A 72 3.07 0.69 11.40
C MET A 72 4.17 1.00 12.43
N TRP A 73 3.88 1.83 13.43
CA TRP A 73 4.84 2.16 14.50
C TRP A 73 5.02 1.05 15.54
N LYS A 74 3.98 0.28 15.83
CA LYS A 74 3.97 -0.72 16.90
C LYS A 74 4.23 -2.14 16.43
N MET A 75 4.15 -2.39 15.13
CA MET A 75 4.31 -3.73 14.57
C MET A 75 5.75 -4.19 14.61
N ILE A 76 5.93 -5.42 15.07
CA ILE A 76 7.19 -6.16 15.02
C ILE A 76 7.08 -7.20 13.91
N MET A 77 7.97 -7.11 12.95
CA MET A 77 8.05 -7.99 11.79
C MET A 77 9.46 -8.55 11.64
N LYS A 78 9.59 -9.65 10.92
CA LYS A 78 10.89 -10.12 10.44
C LYS A 78 11.33 -9.28 9.25
N LYS A 79 12.64 -9.10 9.06
CA LYS A 79 13.18 -8.39 7.88
C LYS A 79 12.82 -9.07 6.56
N SER A 80 12.49 -10.35 6.58
CA SER A 80 12.04 -11.14 5.44
C SER A 80 10.54 -11.03 5.15
N ASN A 81 9.77 -10.25 5.93
CA ASN A 81 8.37 -10.01 5.63
C ASN A 81 8.23 -9.16 4.37
N ASP A 82 7.28 -9.54 3.52
CA ASP A 82 6.85 -8.74 2.39
C ASP A 82 5.73 -7.80 2.82
N ILE A 83 5.87 -6.52 2.53
CA ILE A 83 4.90 -5.50 2.92
C ILE A 83 4.33 -4.86 1.67
N PHE A 84 3.01 -4.77 1.58
CA PHE A 84 2.36 -3.99 0.53
C PHE A 84 1.43 -2.93 1.10
N LEU A 85 1.26 -1.86 0.33
CA LEU A 85 0.36 -0.76 0.64
C LEU A 85 -0.67 -0.61 -0.47
N VAL A 86 -1.90 -0.33 -0.09
CA VAL A 86 -2.95 0.11 -1.00
C VAL A 86 -3.55 1.40 -0.47
N VAL A 87 -3.32 2.49 -1.18
CA VAL A 87 -4.00 3.77 -0.93
C VAL A 87 -5.31 3.74 -1.72
N SER A 88 -6.39 3.42 -1.02
CA SER A 88 -7.69 3.10 -1.62
C SER A 88 -8.44 4.31 -2.17
N ASP A 89 -8.22 5.49 -1.58
CA ASP A 89 -8.93 6.73 -1.95
C ASP A 89 -8.18 7.96 -1.44
N GLY A 90 -8.70 9.15 -1.76
CA GLY A 90 -8.22 10.42 -1.24
C GLY A 90 -7.29 11.17 -2.19
N SER A 91 -6.65 12.20 -1.67
CA SER A 91 -5.73 13.07 -2.41
C SER A 91 -4.31 12.96 -1.90
N ARG A 92 -3.33 13.41 -2.69
CA ARG A 92 -1.90 13.38 -2.32
C ARG A 92 -1.39 11.97 -1.97
N GLU A 93 -1.83 10.98 -2.72
CA GLU A 93 -1.54 9.56 -2.51
C GLU A 93 -0.03 9.26 -2.44
N MET A 94 0.76 9.87 -3.32
CA MET A 94 2.22 9.66 -3.33
C MET A 94 2.90 10.18 -2.05
N ARG A 95 2.36 11.22 -1.42
CA ARG A 95 2.86 11.72 -0.14
C ARG A 95 2.64 10.69 0.98
N VAL A 96 1.48 10.05 0.98
CA VAL A 96 1.14 9.00 1.95
C VAL A 96 2.02 7.76 1.76
N ILE A 97 2.22 7.32 0.52
CA ILE A 97 3.13 6.21 0.20
C ILE A 97 4.53 6.51 0.72
N LYS A 98 5.05 7.72 0.43
CA LYS A 98 6.36 8.14 0.91
C LYS A 98 6.44 8.17 2.44
N SER A 99 5.45 8.72 3.12
CA SER A 99 5.41 8.77 4.58
C SER A 99 5.40 7.37 5.20
N SER A 100 4.65 6.43 4.60
CA SER A 100 4.63 5.03 5.02
C SER A 100 6.00 4.35 4.82
N MET A 101 6.64 4.60 3.69
CA MET A 101 8.00 4.12 3.42
C MET A 101 9.00 4.67 4.44
N ASP A 102 8.93 5.95 4.76
CA ASP A 102 9.81 6.60 5.73
C ASP A 102 9.66 5.97 7.13
N ILE A 103 8.41 5.72 7.57
CA ILE A 103 8.13 5.08 8.87
C ILE A 103 8.70 3.66 8.92
N LEU A 104 8.39 2.84 7.93
CA LEU A 104 8.77 1.44 7.92
C LEU A 104 10.28 1.25 7.70
N THR A 105 10.88 2.05 6.83
CA THR A 105 12.33 2.03 6.58
C THR A 105 13.13 2.45 7.81
N ALA A 106 12.65 3.46 8.57
CA ALA A 106 13.28 3.87 9.82
C ALA A 106 13.32 2.74 10.86
N ARG A 107 12.42 1.77 10.75
CA ARG A 107 12.34 0.57 11.60
C ARG A 107 13.05 -0.65 11.00
N GLY A 108 13.69 -0.50 9.84
CA GLY A 108 14.42 -1.57 9.15
C GLY A 108 13.55 -2.47 8.28
N TYR A 109 12.32 -2.06 7.97
CA TYR A 109 11.41 -2.80 7.09
C TYR A 109 11.33 -2.14 5.71
N MET A 110 11.11 -2.96 4.68
CA MET A 110 10.99 -2.48 3.29
C MET A 110 9.61 -2.81 2.74
N ILE A 111 9.02 -1.83 2.04
CA ILE A 111 7.77 -2.04 1.29
C ILE A 111 8.12 -2.69 -0.04
N SER A 112 7.52 -3.84 -0.33
CA SER A 112 7.72 -4.59 -1.56
C SER A 112 6.83 -4.06 -2.69
N HIS A 113 5.60 -3.66 -2.36
CA HIS A 113 4.58 -3.27 -3.32
C HIS A 113 3.81 -2.07 -2.81
N ALA A 114 3.52 -1.10 -3.66
CA ALA A 114 2.67 0.04 -3.33
C ALA A 114 1.69 0.32 -4.47
N TYR A 115 0.44 0.47 -4.12
CA TYR A 115 -0.66 0.74 -5.04
C TYR A 115 -1.40 2.00 -4.61
N SER A 116 -1.96 2.71 -5.59
CA SER A 116 -2.87 3.80 -5.35
C SER A 116 -3.94 3.83 -6.44
N LYS A 117 -5.02 4.55 -6.18
CA LYS A 117 -6.06 4.79 -7.19
C LYS A 117 -5.48 5.33 -8.49
N TYR A 118 -4.51 6.24 -8.41
CA TYR A 118 -3.80 6.78 -9.57
C TYR A 118 -3.05 5.69 -10.35
N ILE A 119 -2.34 4.79 -9.66
CA ILE A 119 -1.59 3.70 -10.30
C ILE A 119 -2.55 2.76 -11.02
N PHE A 120 -3.64 2.38 -10.39
CA PHE A 120 -4.66 1.52 -11.01
C PHE A 120 -5.28 2.16 -12.26
N GLU A 121 -5.61 3.44 -12.19
CA GLU A 121 -6.18 4.17 -13.33
C GLU A 121 -5.14 4.33 -14.47
N LYS A 122 -3.88 4.63 -14.15
CA LYS A 122 -2.79 4.74 -15.14
C LYS A 122 -2.54 3.42 -15.89
N LEU A 123 -2.66 2.31 -15.19
CA LEU A 123 -2.49 0.96 -15.75
C LEU A 123 -3.77 0.39 -16.33
N GLN A 124 -4.89 1.13 -16.29
CA GLN A 124 -6.19 0.71 -16.77
C GLN A 124 -6.66 -0.61 -16.14
N VAL A 125 -6.43 -0.76 -14.84
CA VAL A 125 -6.83 -1.95 -14.07
C VAL A 125 -8.33 -1.93 -13.83
N GLU A 126 -9.06 -2.91 -14.33
CA GLU A 126 -10.52 -3.00 -14.18
C GLU A 126 -10.92 -3.44 -12.77
N ASN A 127 -10.20 -4.41 -12.21
CA ASN A 127 -10.47 -4.94 -10.87
C ASN A 127 -9.22 -4.82 -9.96
N PRO A 128 -9.04 -3.68 -9.27
CA PRO A 128 -7.87 -3.44 -8.45
C PRO A 128 -7.60 -4.48 -7.35
N PRO A 129 -8.59 -4.95 -6.56
CA PRO A 129 -8.32 -5.99 -5.56
C PRO A 129 -7.81 -7.30 -6.17
N GLU A 130 -8.37 -7.73 -7.29
CA GLU A 130 -7.92 -8.93 -7.99
C GLU A 130 -6.49 -8.78 -8.51
N LYS A 131 -6.17 -7.62 -9.08
CA LYS A 131 -4.81 -7.31 -9.54
C LYS A 131 -3.78 -7.39 -8.40
N VAL A 132 -4.10 -6.88 -7.21
CA VAL A 132 -3.22 -6.99 -6.04
C VAL A 132 -3.01 -8.45 -5.66
N TRP A 133 -4.08 -9.22 -5.63
CA TRP A 133 -4.01 -10.65 -5.31
C TRP A 133 -3.18 -11.45 -6.32
N GLU A 134 -3.36 -11.20 -7.61
CA GLU A 134 -2.55 -11.80 -8.69
C GLU A 134 -1.06 -11.44 -8.55
N ASP A 135 -0.75 -10.17 -8.31
CA ASP A 135 0.61 -9.68 -8.15
C ASP A 135 1.31 -10.32 -6.94
N LEU A 136 0.59 -10.50 -5.82
CA LEU A 136 1.12 -11.19 -4.65
C LEU A 136 1.45 -12.65 -4.96
N GLY A 137 0.60 -13.32 -5.75
CA GLY A 137 0.81 -14.71 -6.15
C GLY A 137 1.96 -14.89 -7.14
N ASN A 138 2.15 -13.94 -8.05
CA ASN A 138 3.18 -13.98 -9.10
C ASN A 138 4.48 -13.26 -8.71
N ASN A 139 4.53 -12.67 -7.52
CA ASN A 139 5.63 -11.78 -7.10
C ASN A 139 5.85 -10.58 -8.04
N GLU A 140 4.81 -10.22 -8.80
CA GLU A 140 4.77 -9.09 -9.70
C GLU A 140 4.00 -7.94 -9.07
N SER A 141 4.32 -6.70 -9.40
CA SER A 141 3.53 -5.55 -9.00
C SER A 141 3.53 -4.45 -10.05
N ALA A 142 2.47 -3.67 -10.04
CA ALA A 142 2.39 -2.44 -10.80
C ALA A 142 3.53 -1.46 -10.47
N PHE A 143 4.10 -1.58 -9.27
CA PHE A 143 5.18 -0.78 -8.75
C PHE A 143 6.56 -1.43 -8.91
N MET A 144 6.65 -2.69 -9.34
CA MET A 144 7.92 -3.43 -9.53
C MET A 144 8.84 -2.77 -10.55
N ALA A 145 8.29 -2.23 -11.63
CA ALA A 145 9.09 -1.48 -12.60
C ALA A 145 9.78 -0.27 -11.95
N HIS A 146 9.07 0.44 -11.07
CA HIS A 146 9.61 1.54 -10.29
C HIS A 146 10.61 1.06 -9.23
N GLN A 147 10.33 -0.04 -8.54
CA GLN A 147 11.24 -0.60 -7.54
C GLN A 147 12.51 -1.14 -8.16
N GLN A 148 12.44 -1.83 -9.30
CA GLN A 148 13.61 -2.29 -10.03
C GLN A 148 14.43 -1.11 -10.58
N ALA A 149 13.77 -0.10 -11.12
CA ALA A 149 14.41 1.12 -11.60
C ALA A 149 15.07 1.93 -10.47
N THR A 150 14.56 1.82 -9.24
CA THR A 150 15.07 2.54 -8.06
C THR A 150 15.98 1.69 -7.17
N LYS A 151 16.16 0.41 -7.50
CA LYS A 151 17.06 -0.48 -6.77
C LYS A 151 18.51 0.05 -6.84
N GLY A 152 19.06 0.40 -5.68
CA GLY A 152 20.38 1.01 -5.58
C GLY A 152 20.40 2.53 -5.61
N PHE A 153 19.23 3.19 -5.70
CA PHE A 153 19.16 4.65 -5.61
C PHE A 153 19.47 5.13 -4.19
N SER A 154 20.24 6.21 -4.12
CA SER A 154 20.41 6.97 -2.88
C SER A 154 19.09 7.64 -2.47
N LYS A 155 18.97 8.04 -1.19
CA LYS A 155 17.79 8.79 -0.71
C LYS A 155 17.50 10.06 -1.56
N ARG A 156 18.55 10.69 -2.12
CA ARG A 156 18.42 11.89 -2.95
C ARG A 156 17.83 11.55 -4.33
N GLU A 157 18.29 10.48 -4.94
CA GLU A 157 17.78 10.00 -6.23
C GLU A 157 16.35 9.51 -6.13
N LEU A 158 16.02 8.80 -5.05
CA LEU A 158 14.65 8.38 -4.76
C LEU A 158 13.69 9.58 -4.60
N ARG A 159 14.12 10.63 -3.89
CA ARG A 159 13.35 11.87 -3.75
C ARG A 159 13.11 12.56 -5.08
N LYS A 160 14.12 12.64 -5.94
CA LYS A 160 14.01 13.23 -7.27
C LYS A 160 13.03 12.45 -8.13
N TYR A 161 13.14 11.14 -8.15
CA TYR A 161 12.24 10.25 -8.88
C TYR A 161 10.78 10.42 -8.43
N MET A 162 10.51 10.42 -7.13
CA MET A 162 9.18 10.64 -6.58
C MET A 162 8.64 12.06 -6.88
N GLN A 163 9.50 13.07 -6.99
CA GLN A 163 9.08 14.42 -7.39
C GLN A 163 8.67 14.47 -8.87
N GLU A 164 9.32 13.74 -9.74
CA GLU A 164 8.94 13.62 -11.16
C GLU A 164 7.59 12.91 -11.30
N ASP A 165 7.38 11.84 -10.57
CA ASP A 165 6.11 11.10 -10.51
C ASP A 165 4.96 11.97 -9.96
N LEU A 166 5.23 12.79 -8.94
CA LEU A 166 4.29 13.78 -8.42
C LEU A 166 3.92 14.87 -9.45
N LYS A 167 4.85 15.26 -10.32
CA LYS A 167 4.59 16.21 -11.42
C LYS A 167 3.69 15.59 -12.47
N GLU A 168 3.94 14.34 -12.84
CA GLU A 168 3.08 13.60 -13.77
C GLU A 168 1.67 13.40 -13.21
N TYR A 169 1.55 13.04 -11.94
CA TYR A 169 0.29 12.93 -11.24
C TYR A 169 -0.52 14.23 -11.25
N LYS A 170 0.13 15.38 -11.02
CA LYS A 170 -0.53 16.69 -11.11
C LYS A 170 -1.05 16.98 -12.52
N LYS A 171 -0.27 16.63 -13.55
CA LYS A 171 -0.67 16.77 -14.96
C LYS A 171 -1.88 15.88 -15.28
N TYR A 172 -1.87 14.65 -14.81
CA TYR A 172 -2.97 13.70 -14.96
C TYR A 172 -4.27 14.22 -14.33
N LYS A 173 -4.22 14.68 -13.07
CA LYS A 173 -5.40 15.28 -12.42
C LYS A 173 -5.95 16.50 -13.16
N LYS A 174 -5.08 17.33 -13.70
CA LYS A 174 -5.50 18.51 -14.47
C LYS A 174 -6.19 18.11 -15.78
N ARG A 175 -5.69 17.11 -16.48
CA ARG A 175 -6.31 16.58 -17.71
C ARG A 175 -7.69 16.01 -17.43
N ARG A 176 -7.86 15.26 -16.36
CA ARG A 176 -9.12 14.65 -15.98
C ARG A 176 -10.20 15.68 -15.60
N LYS A 177 -9.83 16.76 -14.92
CA LYS A 177 -10.76 17.88 -14.63
C LYS A 177 -11.26 18.60 -15.89
N ASN A 178 -10.46 18.64 -16.94
CA ASN A 178 -10.83 19.29 -18.20
C ASN A 178 -11.66 18.39 -19.13
N GLN A 179 -11.83 17.10 -18.79
CA GLN A 179 -12.64 16.12 -19.54
C GLN A 179 -14.01 15.86 -18.90
N GLN A 180 -14.28 16.40 -17.73
CA GLN A 180 -15.57 16.42 -17.04
C GLN A 180 -16.29 17.75 -17.25
#